data_b91807be3e544bc5a354dab15af48bfc
#
_entry.id   b91807be3e544bc5a354dab15af48bfc
#
_cell.length_a   1.000
_cell.length_b   1.000
_cell.length_c   1.000
_cell.angle_alpha   90.00
_cell.angle_beta   90.00
_cell.angle_gamma   90.00
#
_symmetry.space_group_name_H-M   'P 1'
#
loop_
_entity.id
_entity.type
_entity.pdbx_description
1 polymer ?
#
loop_
_entity_poly.entity_id
_entity_poly.type
_entity_poly.pdbx_seq_one_letter_code
_entity_poly.pdbx_strand_id
1 'polypeptide(L)'
;MAIRICNVEDIKPGKALRVKIGEEAIALVHTKDGRFKALGDKCSHGEISLSEGFVDNDTIECWAHGAKFSLDTGVPLSLPAYEPVATYEVIVENGEVFIEIDKDSE
;
A
#
# COMPACT_ATOMS: atom_id res chain seq x y z
N MET A 1 12.57 11.67 -2.85
CA MET A 1 13.66 10.87 -2.29
C MET A 1 13.20 9.43 -2.12
N ALA A 2 13.90 8.50 -2.73
CA ALA A 2 13.51 7.09 -2.67
C ALA A 2 14.23 6.42 -1.51
N ILE A 3 13.48 5.66 -0.72
CA ILE A 3 14.00 4.98 0.46
C ILE A 3 13.92 3.48 0.22
N ARG A 4 15.05 2.79 0.37
CA ARG A 4 15.09 1.34 0.23
C ARG A 4 14.31 0.69 1.38
N ILE A 5 13.43 -0.22 1.01
CA ILE A 5 12.54 -0.87 1.97
C ILE A 5 12.93 -2.33 2.19
N CYS A 6 13.00 -3.10 1.10
CA CYS A 6 13.21 -4.54 1.19
C CYS A 6 13.60 -5.08 -0.17
N ASN A 7 13.82 -6.39 -0.25
CA ASN A 7 14.02 -7.07 -1.53
C ASN A 7 12.68 -7.51 -2.07
N VAL A 8 12.60 -7.68 -3.40
CA VAL A 8 11.34 -8.10 -4.02
C VAL A 8 10.85 -9.43 -3.47
N GLU A 9 11.76 -10.32 -3.09
CA GLU A 9 11.38 -11.64 -2.61
C GLU A 9 10.95 -11.65 -1.15
N ASP A 10 11.05 -10.51 -0.45
CA ASP A 10 10.62 -10.43 0.94
C ASP A 10 9.11 -10.39 1.08
N ILE A 11 8.40 -10.06 -0.01
CA ILE A 11 6.94 -10.02 -0.01
C ILE A 11 6.45 -10.95 -1.12
N LYS A 12 5.67 -11.95 -0.77
CA LYS A 12 5.12 -12.88 -1.76
C LYS A 12 4.01 -12.22 -2.55
N PRO A 13 3.79 -12.63 -3.82
CA PRO A 13 2.67 -12.09 -4.59
C PRO A 13 1.35 -12.30 -3.86
N GLY A 14 0.52 -11.26 -3.87
CA GLY A 14 -0.75 -11.29 -3.17
C GLY A 14 -0.65 -10.95 -1.70
N LYS A 15 0.50 -10.47 -1.25
CA LYS A 15 0.70 -10.11 0.15
C LYS A 15 1.09 -8.64 0.28
N ALA A 16 1.01 -8.13 1.50
CA ALA A 16 1.38 -6.77 1.80
C ALA A 16 2.23 -6.75 3.07
N LEU A 17 3.10 -5.75 3.15
CA LEU A 17 3.99 -5.56 4.29
C LEU A 17 3.76 -4.17 4.85
N ARG A 18 3.58 -4.08 6.16
CA ARG A 18 3.46 -2.79 6.82
C ARG A 18 4.85 -2.21 7.03
N VAL A 19 5.07 -1.02 6.52
CA VAL A 19 6.35 -0.33 6.61
C VAL A 19 6.12 1.00 7.30
N LYS A 20 7.02 1.37 8.17
CA LYS A 20 6.92 2.68 8.81
C LYS A 20 8.10 3.54 8.39
N ILE A 21 7.81 4.69 7.82
CA ILE A 21 8.81 5.65 7.39
C ILE A 21 8.54 6.95 8.15
N GLY A 22 9.42 7.28 9.10
CA GLY A 22 9.14 8.38 9.99
C GLY A 22 7.92 8.08 10.83
N GLU A 23 6.90 8.92 10.70
CA GLU A 23 5.65 8.70 11.42
C GLU A 23 4.55 8.14 10.52
N GLU A 24 4.87 7.84 9.26
CA GLU A 24 3.90 7.36 8.30
C GLU A 24 3.93 5.84 8.21
N ALA A 25 2.78 5.23 8.42
CA ALA A 25 2.64 3.79 8.19
C ALA A 25 2.18 3.58 6.75
N ILE A 26 2.86 2.71 6.04
CA ILE A 26 2.64 2.48 4.62
C ILE A 26 2.44 0.98 4.39
N ALA A 27 1.44 0.64 3.60
CA ALA A 27 1.23 -0.73 3.16
C ALA A 27 1.94 -0.90 1.83
N LEU A 28 3.00 -1.69 1.82
CA LEU A 28 3.71 -2.03 0.60
C LEU A 28 3.13 -3.34 0.09
N VAL A 29 2.53 -3.28 -1.09
CA VAL A 29 1.74 -4.38 -1.63
C VAL A 29 2.45 -5.00 -2.83
N HIS A 30 2.55 -6.33 -2.83
CA HIS A 30 3.04 -7.08 -3.99
C HIS A 30 1.81 -7.72 -4.63
N THR A 31 1.39 -7.20 -5.77
CA THR A 31 0.18 -7.70 -6.42
C THR A 31 0.39 -9.11 -6.95
N LYS A 32 -0.73 -9.79 -7.23
CA LYS A 32 -0.64 -11.16 -7.74
C LYS A 32 -0.01 -11.24 -9.11
N ASP A 33 -0.08 -10.17 -9.89
CA ASP A 33 0.52 -10.13 -11.21
C ASP A 33 1.95 -9.57 -11.21
N GLY A 34 2.55 -9.38 -10.04
CA GLY A 34 3.96 -9.06 -9.93
C GLY A 34 4.32 -7.59 -9.82
N ARG A 35 3.33 -6.71 -9.64
CA ARG A 35 3.61 -5.29 -9.46
C ARG A 35 3.74 -4.94 -7.99
N PHE A 36 4.36 -3.81 -7.70
CA PHE A 36 4.46 -3.29 -6.34
C PHE A 36 3.74 -1.95 -6.25
N LYS A 37 2.91 -1.81 -5.22
CA LYS A 37 2.16 -0.58 -4.96
C LYS A 37 2.31 -0.21 -3.49
N ALA A 38 2.15 1.06 -3.18
CA ALA A 38 2.27 1.52 -1.79
C ALA A 38 1.15 2.49 -1.48
N LEU A 39 0.51 2.29 -0.33
CA LEU A 39 -0.63 3.10 0.12
C LEU A 39 -0.41 3.44 1.59
N GLY A 40 -1.10 4.48 2.07
CA GLY A 40 -1.20 4.67 3.50
C GLY A 40 -1.80 3.42 4.15
N ASP A 41 -1.23 2.97 5.25
CA ASP A 41 -1.61 1.69 5.84
C ASP A 41 -2.89 1.74 6.66
N LYS A 42 -3.45 2.90 6.85
CA LYS A 42 -4.62 3.06 7.71
C LYS A 42 -5.88 3.18 6.86
N CYS A 43 -6.85 2.30 7.13
CA CYS A 43 -8.13 2.40 6.46
C CYS A 43 -8.80 3.71 6.85
N SER A 44 -9.33 4.42 5.86
CA SER A 44 -9.84 5.78 6.10
C SER A 44 -11.05 5.83 7.02
N HIS A 45 -11.74 4.73 7.23
CA HIS A 45 -12.92 4.74 8.10
C HIS A 45 -12.63 4.20 9.51
N GLY A 46 -11.37 3.87 9.82
CA GLY A 46 -11.03 3.36 11.14
C GLY A 46 -9.54 3.18 11.29
N GLU A 47 -9.14 2.51 12.35
CA GLU A 47 -7.73 2.31 12.64
C GLU A 47 -7.27 0.90 12.29
N ILE A 48 -7.77 0.41 11.18
CA ILE A 48 -7.45 -0.93 10.69
C ILE A 48 -6.29 -0.83 9.70
N SER A 49 -5.31 -1.69 9.87
CA SER A 49 -4.16 -1.71 8.97
C SER A 49 -4.53 -2.37 7.65
N LEU A 50 -4.36 -1.65 6.54
CA LEU A 50 -4.66 -2.19 5.22
C LEU A 50 -3.72 -3.31 4.84
N SER A 51 -2.50 -3.32 5.39
CA SER A 51 -1.54 -4.38 5.08
C SER A 51 -1.99 -5.75 5.57
N GLU A 52 -2.97 -5.79 6.46
CA GLU A 52 -3.53 -7.05 6.94
C GLU A 52 -4.73 -7.50 6.11
N GLY A 53 -5.09 -6.74 5.09
CA GLY A 53 -6.24 -7.04 4.27
C GLY A 53 -5.93 -8.00 3.13
N PHE A 54 -6.87 -8.05 2.18
CA PHE A 54 -6.78 -8.97 1.05
C PHE A 54 -6.35 -8.22 -0.19
N VAL A 55 -5.27 -8.70 -0.82
CA VAL A 55 -4.68 -8.07 -1.99
C VAL A 55 -5.17 -8.78 -3.25
N ASP A 56 -5.63 -7.99 -4.22
CA ASP A 56 -5.89 -8.48 -5.56
C ASP A 56 -4.99 -7.70 -6.52
N ASN A 57 -5.17 -7.88 -7.83
CA ASN A 57 -4.28 -7.23 -8.80
C ASN A 57 -4.39 -5.71 -8.77
N ASP A 58 -5.57 -5.19 -8.60
CA ASP A 58 -5.79 -3.74 -8.65
C ASP A 58 -6.36 -3.14 -7.38
N THR A 59 -6.65 -3.97 -6.38
CA THR A 59 -7.32 -3.49 -5.18
C THR A 59 -6.75 -4.13 -3.93
N ILE A 60 -6.95 -3.44 -2.80
CA ILE A 60 -6.71 -4.01 -1.49
C ILE A 60 -7.99 -3.85 -0.67
N GLU A 61 -8.41 -4.90 -0.02
CA GLU A 61 -9.66 -4.94 0.73
C GLU A 61 -9.37 -4.93 2.23
N CYS A 62 -10.00 -3.99 2.94
CA CYS A 62 -9.91 -3.92 4.40
C CYS A 62 -10.55 -5.18 4.99
N TRP A 63 -9.79 -5.91 5.81
CA TRP A 63 -10.27 -7.19 6.33
C TRP A 63 -11.45 -7.04 7.28
N ALA A 64 -11.56 -5.91 7.94
CA ALA A 64 -12.57 -5.74 8.99
C ALA A 64 -13.96 -5.46 8.42
N HIS A 65 -14.05 -4.66 7.36
CA HIS A 65 -15.35 -4.19 6.88
C HIS A 65 -15.55 -4.39 5.38
N GLY A 66 -14.58 -4.97 4.70
CA GLY A 66 -14.69 -5.26 3.28
C GLY A 66 -14.57 -4.05 2.37
N ALA A 67 -14.11 -2.91 2.87
CA ALA A 67 -13.90 -1.75 2.02
C ALA A 67 -12.72 -1.99 1.09
N LYS A 68 -12.91 -1.73 -0.19
CA LYS A 68 -11.86 -1.93 -1.19
C LYS A 68 -11.32 -0.59 -1.66
N PHE A 69 -10.02 -0.53 -1.87
CA PHE A 69 -9.34 0.66 -2.35
C PHE A 69 -8.57 0.33 -3.62
N SER A 70 -8.54 1.28 -4.54
CA SER A 70 -7.72 1.13 -5.74
C SER A 70 -6.24 1.21 -5.36
N LEU A 71 -5.45 0.26 -5.85
CA LEU A 71 -4.01 0.29 -5.62
C LEU A 71 -3.32 1.39 -6.43
N ASP A 72 -3.96 1.85 -7.50
CA ASP A 72 -3.38 2.90 -8.34
C ASP A 72 -3.64 4.30 -7.81
N THR A 73 -4.82 4.53 -7.24
CA THR A 73 -5.22 5.88 -6.86
C THR A 73 -5.51 6.05 -5.38
N GLY A 74 -5.70 4.95 -4.65
CA GLY A 74 -6.08 5.02 -3.25
C GLY A 74 -7.55 5.35 -3.04
N VAL A 75 -8.32 5.47 -4.10
CA VAL A 75 -9.73 5.82 -4.01
C VAL A 75 -10.54 4.63 -3.53
N PRO A 76 -11.44 4.83 -2.55
CA PRO A 76 -12.29 3.72 -2.11
C PRO A 76 -13.28 3.33 -3.18
N LEU A 77 -13.43 2.02 -3.37
CA LEU A 77 -14.30 1.47 -4.41
C LEU A 77 -15.58 0.90 -3.83
N SER A 78 -15.68 0.82 -2.51
CA SER A 78 -16.88 0.29 -1.87
C SER A 78 -17.00 0.85 -0.46
N LEU A 79 -18.27 0.90 0.02
CA LEU A 79 -18.52 1.30 1.39
C LEU A 79 -18.00 0.23 2.34
N PRO A 80 -17.69 0.57 3.59
CA PRO A 80 -18.00 1.84 4.25
C PRO A 80 -16.95 2.94 4.07
N ALA A 81 -15.86 2.69 3.36
CA ALA A 81 -14.85 3.72 3.15
C ALA A 81 -15.29 4.65 2.01
N TYR A 82 -15.13 5.94 2.21
CA TYR A 82 -15.45 6.92 1.19
C TYR A 82 -14.42 8.02 1.06
N GLU A 83 -13.31 7.91 1.78
CA GLU A 83 -12.20 8.84 1.65
C GLU A 83 -10.98 8.10 1.11
N PRO A 84 -10.26 8.69 0.15
CA PRO A 84 -9.09 8.02 -0.39
C PRO A 84 -7.95 7.96 0.63
N VAL A 85 -7.09 6.97 0.46
CA VAL A 85 -5.85 6.89 1.23
C VAL A 85 -4.72 7.40 0.35
N ALA A 86 -3.65 7.86 0.97
CA ALA A 86 -2.49 8.35 0.23
C ALA A 86 -1.83 7.20 -0.53
N THR A 87 -1.28 7.52 -1.70
CA THR A 87 -0.50 6.55 -2.47
C THR A 87 0.92 7.05 -2.61
N TYR A 88 1.85 6.12 -2.82
CA TYR A 88 3.27 6.43 -2.96
C TYR A 88 3.79 5.68 -4.17
N GLU A 89 4.74 6.28 -4.85
CA GLU A 89 5.37 5.63 -6.00
C GLU A 89 6.37 4.59 -5.50
N VAL A 90 6.36 3.43 -6.14
CA VAL A 90 7.27 2.34 -5.81
C VAL A 90 8.23 2.14 -6.97
N ILE A 91 9.52 2.05 -6.64
CA ILE A 91 10.57 1.81 -7.62
C ILE A 91 11.20 0.47 -7.30
N VAL A 92 11.31 -0.38 -8.32
CA VAL A 92 11.96 -1.68 -8.18
C VAL A 92 13.20 -1.66 -9.06
N GLU A 93 14.35 -1.92 -8.44
CA GLU A 93 15.63 -1.83 -9.15
C GLU A 93 16.58 -2.86 -8.57
N ASN A 94 17.16 -3.69 -9.44
CA ASN A 94 18.15 -4.71 -9.04
C ASN A 94 17.63 -5.64 -7.94
N GLY A 95 16.35 -5.97 -7.98
CA GLY A 95 15.75 -6.86 -6.99
C GLY A 95 15.44 -6.20 -5.67
N GLU A 96 15.52 -4.88 -5.59
CA GLU A 96 15.24 -4.12 -4.37
C GLU A 96 14.06 -3.21 -4.58
N VAL A 97 13.29 -3.01 -3.51
CA VAL A 97 12.08 -2.20 -3.54
C VAL A 97 12.32 -0.89 -2.79
N PHE A 98 12.01 0.22 -3.45
CA PHE A 98 12.13 1.56 -2.88
C PHE A 98 10.78 2.25 -2.90
N ILE A 99 10.51 3.08 -1.92
CA ILE A 99 9.33 3.92 -1.90
C ILE A 99 9.76 5.37 -2.02
N GLU A 100 9.13 6.09 -2.95
CA GLU A 100 9.42 7.51 -3.14
C GLU A 100 8.64 8.33 -2.14
N ILE A 101 9.34 9.10 -1.35
CA ILE A 101 8.73 9.99 -0.36
C ILE A 101 8.86 11.42 -0.86
N ASP A 102 7.72 12.08 -1.01
CA ASP A 102 7.67 13.46 -1.46
C ASP A 102 7.56 14.37 -0.26
N LYS A 103 8.67 15.00 0.10
CA LYS A 103 8.69 15.87 1.26
C LYS A 103 8.12 17.25 1.00
N ASP A 104 7.90 17.55 -0.26
CA ASP A 104 7.38 18.88 -0.63
C ASP A 104 5.86 18.93 -0.62
N SER A 105 5.22 17.80 -0.40
CA SER A 105 3.76 17.71 -0.45
C SER A 105 3.09 18.12 0.85
N GLU A 106 3.85 18.48 1.84
CA GLU A 106 3.29 18.85 3.14
C GLU A 106 2.64 20.19 3.14
#